data_003af8db0daa5c36da724a067857f08b
#
_entry.id   003af8db0daa5c36da724a067857f08b
#
_cell.length_a   1.000
_cell.length_b   1.000
_cell.length_c   1.000
_cell.angle_alpha   90.00
_cell.angle_beta   90.00
_cell.angle_gamma   90.00
#
_symmetry.space_group_name_H-M   'P 1'
#
loop_
_entity.id
_entity.type
_entity.pdbx_description
1 polymer ?
#
loop_
_entity_poly.entity_id
_entity_poly.type
_entity_poly.pdbx_seq_one_letter_code
_entity_poly.pdbx_strand_id
1 'polypeptide(L)'
;TIDDLAKIDVKKKIENLKEEVLQKLKKQAELQLIYEKTGKPCLEIITKNISEPKGFNLLPKPSSVDLFFDLESVPDHIYSGKLEYLFGIYYVEDNKEIYIPFWAHSKDEEKNSLKRFFKLTKDHFKKYPDAKIYHYASYEITALEKLTSFHKVHGIDYDHYLHMGKFVDLFRVTKQA
;
A
#
# COMPACT_ATOMS: atom_id res chain seq x y z
N THR A 1 6.61 2.35 32.20
CA THR A 1 5.24 1.94 31.86
C THR A 1 4.66 2.84 30.77
N ILE A 2 3.49 2.48 30.21
CA ILE A 2 2.76 3.33 29.26
C ILE A 2 2.33 4.63 29.94
N ASP A 3 1.89 4.55 31.21
CA ASP A 3 1.52 5.71 32.01
C ASP A 3 2.69 6.68 32.20
N ASP A 4 3.88 6.17 32.46
CA ASP A 4 5.07 7.00 32.64
C ASP A 4 5.45 7.67 31.31
N LEU A 5 5.33 6.95 30.21
CA LEU A 5 5.61 7.47 28.88
C LEU A 5 4.60 8.55 28.48
N ALA A 6 3.32 8.37 28.77
CA ALA A 6 2.29 9.37 28.50
C ALA A 6 2.49 10.68 29.30
N LYS A 7 3.13 10.62 30.45
CA LYS A 7 3.38 11.77 31.32
C LYS A 7 4.78 12.39 31.18
N ILE A 8 5.62 11.79 30.29
CA ILE A 8 7.01 12.21 30.17
C ILE A 8 7.15 13.66 29.70
N ASP A 9 8.10 14.38 30.29
CA ASP A 9 8.50 15.68 29.75
C ASP A 9 9.37 15.49 28.51
N VAL A 10 8.85 15.87 27.36
CA VAL A 10 9.54 15.72 26.07
C VAL A 10 10.80 16.57 25.93
N LYS A 11 10.94 17.63 26.76
CA LYS A 11 12.14 18.45 26.80
C LYS A 11 13.30 17.78 27.54
N LYS A 12 13.01 16.73 28.31
CA LYS A 12 14.03 15.95 28.99
C LYS A 12 14.86 15.17 28.01
N LYS A 13 16.15 15.51 27.88
CA LYS A 13 17.08 14.75 27.03
C LYS A 13 17.17 13.31 27.54
N ILE A 14 16.83 12.38 26.67
CA ILE A 14 17.06 10.94 26.85
C ILE A 14 18.20 10.56 25.91
N GLU A 15 19.22 9.88 26.46
CA GLU A 15 20.36 9.43 25.69
C GLU A 15 19.92 8.57 24.50
N ASN A 16 20.45 8.85 23.32
CA ASN A 16 20.14 8.18 22.06
C ASN A 16 18.69 8.30 21.54
N LEU A 17 17.86 9.19 22.11
CA LEU A 17 16.49 9.41 21.65
C LEU A 17 16.28 10.86 21.21
N LYS A 18 15.85 11.05 19.96
CA LYS A 18 15.50 12.38 19.43
C LYS A 18 14.19 12.85 20.04
N GLU A 19 14.08 14.16 20.33
CA GLU A 19 12.87 14.77 20.88
C GLU A 19 11.61 14.47 20.06
N GLU A 20 11.70 14.56 18.73
CA GLU A 20 10.57 14.25 17.84
C GLU A 20 10.07 12.80 17.97
N VAL A 21 10.98 11.85 18.22
CA VAL A 21 10.61 10.45 18.45
C VAL A 21 9.93 10.31 19.80
N LEU A 22 10.46 10.98 20.84
CA LEU A 22 9.87 10.98 22.16
C LEU A 22 8.46 11.58 22.16
N GLN A 23 8.24 12.67 21.43
CA GLN A 23 6.91 13.28 21.24
C GLN A 23 5.91 12.29 20.62
N LYS A 24 6.32 11.57 19.58
CA LYS A 24 5.47 10.54 18.95
C LYS A 24 5.14 9.39 19.90
N LEU A 25 6.14 8.90 20.61
CA LEU A 25 5.94 7.81 21.58
C LEU A 25 5.02 8.23 22.74
N LYS A 26 5.19 9.45 23.26
CA LYS A 26 4.31 10.02 24.27
C LYS A 26 2.87 10.07 23.75
N LYS A 27 2.67 10.63 22.57
CA LYS A 27 1.34 10.74 21.97
C LYS A 27 0.67 9.39 21.77
N GLN A 28 1.44 8.42 21.26
CA GLN A 28 0.95 7.04 21.13
C GLN A 28 0.51 6.43 22.46
N ALA A 29 1.29 6.66 23.53
CA ALA A 29 0.94 6.19 24.87
C ALA A 29 -0.34 6.88 25.38
N GLU A 30 -0.52 8.18 25.17
CA GLU A 30 -1.73 8.91 25.54
C GLU A 30 -2.98 8.32 24.83
N LEU A 31 -2.91 8.09 23.51
CA LEU A 31 -4.01 7.50 22.75
C LEU A 31 -4.33 6.08 23.19
N GLN A 32 -3.32 5.28 23.54
CA GLN A 32 -3.50 3.93 24.04
C GLN A 32 -4.19 3.90 25.40
N LEU A 33 -3.83 4.81 26.32
CA LEU A 33 -4.52 4.95 27.61
C LEU A 33 -5.98 5.42 27.46
N ILE A 34 -6.27 6.26 26.46
CA ILE A 34 -7.65 6.64 26.14
C ILE A 34 -8.44 5.42 25.67
N TYR A 35 -7.85 4.61 24.79
CA TYR A 35 -8.47 3.37 24.33
C TYR A 35 -8.74 2.39 25.47
N GLU A 36 -7.76 2.16 26.36
CA GLU A 36 -7.92 1.29 27.53
C GLU A 36 -9.07 1.74 28.46
N LYS A 37 -9.24 3.06 28.62
CA LYS A 37 -10.29 3.62 29.47
C LYS A 37 -11.68 3.63 28.82
N THR A 38 -11.74 3.82 27.50
CA THR A 38 -13.01 4.07 26.81
C THR A 38 -13.50 2.89 25.98
N GLY A 39 -12.63 1.93 25.66
CA GLY A 39 -12.88 0.84 24.70
C GLY A 39 -13.08 1.31 23.27
N LYS A 40 -12.88 2.60 22.97
CA LYS A 40 -13.07 3.17 21.64
C LYS A 40 -11.73 3.48 20.99
N PRO A 41 -11.49 3.05 19.73
CA PRO A 41 -10.30 3.45 19.00
C PRO A 41 -10.17 4.97 18.97
N CYS A 42 -8.98 5.46 19.34
CA CYS A 42 -8.65 6.86 19.31
C CYS A 42 -7.44 7.06 18.39
N LEU A 43 -7.56 8.00 17.47
CA LEU A 43 -6.49 8.34 16.54
C LEU A 43 -6.36 9.86 16.45
N GLU A 44 -5.17 10.33 16.14
CA GLU A 44 -4.91 11.72 15.81
C GLU A 44 -4.21 11.79 14.45
N ILE A 45 -4.79 12.57 13.55
CA ILE A 45 -4.21 12.82 12.25
C ILE A 45 -3.11 13.86 12.40
N ILE A 46 -1.88 13.50 12.06
CA ILE A 46 -0.75 14.42 12.08
C ILE A 46 -0.82 15.29 10.83
N THR A 47 -1.53 16.41 10.92
CA THR A 47 -1.52 17.46 9.89
C THR A 47 -0.20 18.22 10.00
N LYS A 48 0.77 17.83 9.19
CA LYS A 48 2.03 18.57 9.09
C LYS A 48 1.98 19.62 7.97
N ASN A 49 2.80 20.66 8.16
CA ASN A 49 3.05 21.71 7.17
C ASN A 49 3.14 21.16 5.75
N ILE A 50 2.35 21.74 4.87
CA ILE A 50 2.11 21.40 3.46
C ILE A 50 3.40 21.32 2.60
N SER A 51 4.54 21.76 3.12
CA SER A 51 5.82 21.82 2.40
C SER A 51 6.56 20.47 2.26
N GLU A 52 6.20 19.43 3.03
CA GLU A 52 6.83 18.12 2.92
C GLU A 52 5.83 17.06 2.42
N PRO A 53 6.20 16.25 1.41
CA PRO A 53 5.35 15.16 0.92
C PRO A 53 5.36 14.00 1.93
N LYS A 54 4.54 14.09 2.99
CA LYS A 54 4.36 13.06 4.02
C LYS A 54 2.89 12.84 4.33
N GLY A 55 2.56 11.63 4.77
CA GLY A 55 1.21 11.26 5.15
C GLY A 55 0.22 11.44 4.01
N PHE A 56 -0.93 12.06 4.27
CA PHE A 56 -1.96 12.29 3.26
C PHE A 56 -1.50 13.19 2.09
N ASN A 57 -0.46 13.99 2.26
CA ASN A 57 0.11 14.78 1.16
C ASN A 57 0.84 13.93 0.10
N LEU A 58 1.05 12.62 0.37
CA LEU A 58 1.55 11.68 -0.63
C LEU A 58 0.48 11.19 -1.60
N LEU A 59 -0.81 11.38 -1.26
CA LEU A 59 -1.89 10.96 -2.14
C LEU A 59 -1.91 11.85 -3.38
N PRO A 60 -1.98 11.27 -4.57
CA PRO A 60 -2.23 12.02 -5.78
C PRO A 60 -3.65 12.61 -5.77
N LYS A 61 -3.95 13.48 -6.72
CA LYS A 61 -5.33 13.92 -6.95
C LYS A 61 -6.19 12.68 -7.22
N PRO A 62 -7.29 12.47 -6.46
CA PRO A 62 -8.13 11.29 -6.63
C PRO A 62 -8.83 11.29 -7.98
N SER A 63 -8.96 10.10 -8.56
CA SER A 63 -9.80 9.85 -9.72
C SER A 63 -10.88 8.82 -9.34
N SER A 64 -12.10 9.02 -9.83
CA SER A 64 -13.20 8.06 -9.57
C SER A 64 -12.97 6.68 -10.19
N VAL A 65 -12.01 6.59 -11.10
CA VAL A 65 -11.64 5.38 -11.83
C VAL A 65 -10.28 4.83 -11.43
N ASP A 66 -9.77 5.22 -10.28
CA ASP A 66 -8.54 4.63 -9.73
C ASP A 66 -8.73 3.13 -9.48
N LEU A 67 -7.66 2.36 -9.66
CA LEU A 67 -7.64 0.91 -9.45
C LEU A 67 -7.12 0.61 -8.03
N PHE A 68 -7.73 -0.38 -7.37
CA PHE A 68 -7.24 -0.97 -6.13
C PHE A 68 -6.80 -2.40 -6.41
N PHE A 69 -5.56 -2.70 -6.09
CA PHE A 69 -4.91 -3.95 -6.46
C PHE A 69 -4.38 -4.68 -5.24
N ASP A 70 -4.64 -5.97 -5.18
CA ASP A 70 -4.17 -6.87 -4.15
C ASP A 70 -3.73 -8.21 -4.74
N LEU A 71 -2.72 -8.83 -4.13
CA LEU A 71 -2.17 -10.13 -4.50
C LEU A 71 -2.20 -11.10 -3.33
N GLU A 72 -2.69 -12.32 -3.59
CA GLU A 72 -2.69 -13.39 -2.62
C GLU A 72 -1.80 -14.55 -3.06
N SER A 73 -1.03 -15.09 -2.12
CA SER A 73 -0.05 -16.15 -2.41
C SER A 73 -0.12 -17.33 -1.46
N VAL A 74 0.31 -18.47 -1.97
CA VAL A 74 0.56 -19.69 -1.18
C VAL A 74 1.99 -20.19 -1.42
N PRO A 75 2.59 -20.90 -0.45
CA PRO A 75 3.82 -21.61 -0.69
C PRO A 75 3.65 -22.61 -1.83
N ASP A 76 4.55 -22.58 -2.80
CA ASP A 76 4.57 -23.56 -3.89
C ASP A 76 5.57 -24.67 -3.55
N HIS A 77 5.05 -25.82 -3.14
CA HIS A 77 5.86 -26.97 -2.76
C HIS A 77 6.48 -27.72 -3.96
N ILE A 78 5.99 -27.47 -5.16
CA ILE A 78 6.46 -28.14 -6.39
C ILE A 78 7.67 -27.40 -6.98
N TYR A 79 7.63 -26.08 -7.01
CA TYR A 79 8.65 -25.24 -7.65
C TYR A 79 9.51 -24.44 -6.67
N SER A 80 9.51 -24.81 -5.39
CA SER A 80 10.27 -24.17 -4.30
C SER A 80 10.17 -22.65 -4.29
N GLY A 81 8.94 -22.14 -4.15
CA GLY A 81 8.72 -20.70 -4.13
C GLY A 81 7.33 -20.35 -3.60
N LYS A 82 6.74 -19.35 -4.23
CA LYS A 82 5.37 -18.93 -4.00
C LYS A 82 4.58 -19.01 -5.31
N LEU A 83 3.31 -19.33 -5.23
CA LEU A 83 2.34 -19.16 -6.30
C LEU A 83 1.45 -17.97 -5.93
N GLU A 84 1.45 -16.94 -6.76
CA GLU A 84 0.48 -15.86 -6.64
C GLU A 84 -0.85 -16.35 -7.26
N TYR A 85 -1.75 -16.83 -6.40
CA TYR A 85 -2.95 -17.53 -6.85
C TYR A 85 -4.13 -16.62 -7.16
N LEU A 86 -4.09 -15.37 -6.69
CA LEU A 86 -5.16 -14.39 -6.94
C LEU A 86 -4.57 -13.00 -7.20
N PHE A 87 -4.95 -12.42 -8.35
CA PHE A 87 -4.76 -11.01 -8.66
C PHE A 87 -6.13 -10.34 -8.58
N GLY A 88 -6.39 -9.62 -7.49
CA GLY A 88 -7.64 -8.92 -7.25
C GLY A 88 -7.56 -7.47 -7.70
N ILE A 89 -8.46 -7.04 -8.57
CA ILE A 89 -8.55 -5.65 -9.03
C ILE A 89 -9.97 -5.14 -8.79
N TYR A 90 -10.06 -4.02 -8.06
CA TYR A 90 -11.32 -3.32 -7.83
C TYR A 90 -11.24 -1.89 -8.36
N TYR A 91 -12.30 -1.42 -8.96
CA TYR A 91 -12.48 -0.02 -9.35
C TYR A 91 -13.95 0.33 -9.53
N VAL A 92 -14.25 1.63 -9.65
CA VAL A 92 -15.60 2.13 -9.93
C VAL A 92 -15.60 2.78 -11.32
N GLU A 93 -16.53 2.40 -12.16
CA GLU A 93 -16.73 2.99 -13.48
C GLU A 93 -18.24 3.19 -13.72
N ASP A 94 -18.64 4.38 -14.16
CA ASP A 94 -20.05 4.75 -14.38
C ASP A 94 -20.95 4.46 -13.15
N ASN A 95 -20.47 4.75 -11.94
CA ASN A 95 -21.10 4.48 -10.65
C ASN A 95 -21.37 2.98 -10.38
N LYS A 96 -20.67 2.11 -11.07
CA LYS A 96 -20.73 0.66 -10.83
C LYS A 96 -19.43 0.18 -10.23
N GLU A 97 -19.53 -0.57 -9.16
CA GLU A 97 -18.41 -1.29 -8.55
C GLU A 97 -18.05 -2.50 -9.41
N ILE A 98 -16.78 -2.61 -9.76
CA ILE A 98 -16.24 -3.68 -10.59
C ILE A 98 -15.12 -4.36 -9.83
N TYR A 99 -15.27 -5.66 -9.61
CA TYR A 99 -14.21 -6.50 -9.07
C TYR A 99 -13.83 -7.58 -10.08
N ILE A 100 -12.56 -7.66 -10.42
CA ILE A 100 -12.02 -8.61 -11.39
C ILE A 100 -10.98 -9.48 -10.72
N PRO A 101 -11.30 -10.72 -10.35
CA PRO A 101 -10.32 -11.70 -9.88
C PRO A 101 -9.69 -12.44 -11.06
N PHE A 102 -8.37 -12.54 -11.07
CA PHE A 102 -7.66 -13.47 -11.93
C PHE A 102 -7.06 -14.57 -11.07
N TRP A 103 -7.67 -15.75 -11.11
CA TRP A 103 -7.22 -16.92 -10.39
C TRP A 103 -6.12 -17.65 -11.13
N ALA A 104 -5.19 -18.26 -10.37
CA ALA A 104 -4.10 -19.09 -10.88
C ALA A 104 -3.88 -20.27 -9.93
N HIS A 105 -3.92 -21.49 -10.47
CA HIS A 105 -3.69 -22.74 -9.73
C HIS A 105 -2.39 -23.44 -10.18
N SER A 106 -1.65 -22.80 -11.07
CA SER A 106 -0.37 -23.27 -11.61
C SER A 106 0.50 -22.10 -12.05
N LYS A 107 1.80 -22.32 -12.28
CA LYS A 107 2.71 -21.31 -12.80
C LYS A 107 2.33 -20.78 -14.19
N ASP A 108 1.74 -21.61 -15.02
CA ASP A 108 1.25 -21.19 -16.34
C ASP A 108 0.01 -20.29 -16.21
N GLU A 109 -0.89 -20.59 -15.27
CA GLU A 109 -2.05 -19.76 -14.97
C GLU A 109 -1.64 -18.45 -14.28
N GLU A 110 -0.63 -18.47 -13.39
CA GLU A 110 -0.03 -17.27 -12.79
C GLU A 110 0.53 -16.34 -13.88
N LYS A 111 1.26 -16.91 -14.86
CA LYS A 111 1.73 -16.18 -16.04
C LYS A 111 0.58 -15.56 -16.83
N ASN A 112 -0.49 -16.31 -17.03
CA ASN A 112 -1.67 -15.82 -17.76
C ASN A 112 -2.40 -14.72 -16.95
N SER A 113 -2.52 -14.85 -15.63
CA SER A 113 -3.10 -13.83 -14.75
C SER A 113 -2.27 -12.55 -14.76
N LEU A 114 -0.94 -12.66 -14.74
CA LEU A 114 -0.03 -11.53 -14.92
C LEU A 114 -0.24 -10.80 -16.25
N LYS A 115 -0.36 -11.53 -17.36
CA LYS A 115 -0.65 -10.95 -18.69
C LYS A 115 -2.01 -10.25 -18.72
N ARG A 116 -3.03 -10.84 -18.10
CA ARG A 116 -4.38 -10.25 -18.02
C ARG A 116 -4.36 -8.98 -17.19
N PHE A 117 -3.62 -8.95 -16.07
CA PHE A 117 -3.41 -7.76 -15.24
C PHE A 117 -2.83 -6.61 -16.08
N PHE A 118 -1.71 -6.83 -16.76
CA PHE A 118 -1.09 -5.78 -17.59
C PHE A 118 -1.94 -5.37 -18.79
N LYS A 119 -2.67 -6.29 -19.39
CA LYS A 119 -3.62 -5.95 -20.45
C LYS A 119 -4.73 -5.03 -19.92
N LEU A 120 -5.37 -5.40 -18.80
CA LEU A 120 -6.43 -4.61 -18.18
C LEU A 120 -5.93 -3.21 -17.82
N THR A 121 -4.81 -3.13 -17.09
CA THR A 121 -4.26 -1.84 -16.64
C THR A 121 -3.82 -0.96 -17.81
N LYS A 122 -3.28 -1.54 -18.87
CA LYS A 122 -2.91 -0.81 -20.09
C LYS A 122 -4.14 -0.25 -20.82
N ASP A 123 -5.19 -1.05 -20.99
CA ASP A 123 -6.43 -0.61 -21.59
C ASP A 123 -7.10 0.46 -20.74
N HIS A 124 -7.07 0.29 -19.41
CA HIS A 124 -7.60 1.25 -18.44
C HIS A 124 -6.86 2.60 -18.49
N PHE A 125 -5.53 2.61 -18.46
CA PHE A 125 -4.73 3.84 -18.54
C PHE A 125 -4.78 4.52 -19.90
N LYS A 126 -5.08 3.77 -20.97
CA LYS A 126 -5.35 4.37 -22.27
C LYS A 126 -6.65 5.18 -22.25
N LYS A 127 -7.66 4.71 -21.53
CA LYS A 127 -8.95 5.41 -21.35
C LYS A 127 -8.85 6.52 -20.28
N TYR A 128 -8.12 6.26 -19.21
CA TYR A 128 -7.98 7.11 -18.03
C TYR A 128 -6.51 7.37 -17.68
N PRO A 129 -5.84 8.30 -18.40
CA PRO A 129 -4.39 8.48 -18.25
C PRO A 129 -3.93 8.91 -16.85
N ASP A 130 -4.78 9.58 -16.08
CA ASP A 130 -4.45 10.08 -14.75
C ASP A 130 -4.74 9.06 -13.63
N ALA A 131 -5.45 7.98 -13.94
CA ALA A 131 -5.75 6.92 -12.97
C ALA A 131 -4.49 6.32 -12.36
N LYS A 132 -4.60 5.88 -11.12
CA LYS A 132 -3.54 5.25 -10.33
C LYS A 132 -3.93 3.82 -9.95
N ILE A 133 -2.94 3.04 -9.52
CA ILE A 133 -3.09 1.73 -8.89
C ILE A 133 -2.71 1.89 -7.42
N TYR A 134 -3.68 1.76 -6.54
CA TYR A 134 -3.47 1.75 -5.10
C TYR A 134 -3.22 0.33 -4.62
N HIS A 135 -2.23 0.18 -3.76
CA HIS A 135 -1.86 -1.07 -3.10
C HIS A 135 -1.48 -0.82 -1.64
N TYR A 136 -1.30 -1.85 -0.84
CA TYR A 136 -0.95 -1.70 0.55
C TYR A 136 0.39 -2.37 0.89
N ALA A 137 1.38 -1.55 1.25
CA ALA A 137 2.78 -1.92 1.49
C ALA A 137 3.52 -2.35 0.19
N SER A 138 4.67 -3.00 0.35
CA SER A 138 5.59 -3.27 -0.77
C SER A 138 5.37 -4.64 -1.43
N TYR A 139 4.43 -5.43 -0.92
CA TYR A 139 4.29 -6.82 -1.36
C TYR A 139 3.93 -6.92 -2.85
N GLU A 140 2.88 -6.25 -3.27
CA GLU A 140 2.36 -6.29 -4.64
C GLU A 140 3.42 -5.86 -5.65
N ILE A 141 4.14 -4.79 -5.35
CA ILE A 141 5.18 -4.25 -6.24
C ILE A 141 6.35 -5.21 -6.35
N THR A 142 6.81 -5.75 -5.21
CA THR A 142 7.91 -6.74 -5.19
C THR A 142 7.51 -8.04 -5.88
N ALA A 143 6.25 -8.47 -5.73
CA ALA A 143 5.73 -9.64 -6.41
C ALA A 143 5.65 -9.43 -7.92
N LEU A 144 5.10 -8.31 -8.40
CA LEU A 144 5.06 -7.97 -9.82
C LEU A 144 6.46 -7.94 -10.46
N GLU A 145 7.46 -7.33 -9.78
CA GLU A 145 8.85 -7.33 -10.23
C GLU A 145 9.39 -8.75 -10.42
N LYS A 146 9.20 -9.61 -9.42
CA LYS A 146 9.62 -11.02 -9.48
C LYS A 146 8.89 -11.80 -10.56
N LEU A 147 7.57 -11.61 -10.67
CA LEU A 147 6.76 -12.31 -11.65
C LEU A 147 7.10 -11.90 -13.10
N THR A 148 7.28 -10.61 -13.37
CA THR A 148 7.68 -10.12 -14.69
C THR A 148 9.05 -10.67 -15.10
N SER A 149 9.99 -10.73 -14.15
CA SER A 149 11.31 -11.31 -14.35
C SER A 149 11.26 -12.83 -14.54
N PHE A 150 10.57 -13.55 -13.67
CA PHE A 150 10.46 -15.02 -13.72
C PHE A 150 9.78 -15.51 -14.99
N HIS A 151 8.63 -14.93 -15.32
CA HIS A 151 7.87 -15.31 -16.51
C HIS A 151 8.38 -14.67 -17.81
N LYS A 152 9.32 -13.72 -17.72
CA LYS A 152 9.89 -12.94 -18.85
C LYS A 152 8.81 -12.25 -19.68
N VAL A 153 7.84 -11.63 -19.01
CA VAL A 153 6.71 -10.91 -19.64
C VAL A 153 6.46 -9.57 -18.94
N HIS A 154 6.08 -8.56 -19.71
CA HIS A 154 5.64 -7.25 -19.22
C HIS A 154 6.65 -6.47 -18.33
N GLY A 155 7.93 -6.81 -18.33
CA GLY A 155 8.95 -6.04 -17.58
C GLY A 155 8.99 -4.57 -17.97
N ILE A 156 8.91 -4.28 -19.29
CA ILE A 156 8.88 -2.90 -19.80
C ILE A 156 7.60 -2.16 -19.35
N ASP A 157 6.45 -2.82 -19.34
CA ASP A 157 5.20 -2.21 -18.86
C ASP A 157 5.27 -1.92 -17.36
N TYR A 158 5.85 -2.84 -16.57
CA TYR A 158 6.07 -2.67 -15.13
C TYR A 158 7.00 -1.48 -14.85
N ASP A 159 8.17 -1.41 -15.49
CA ASP A 159 9.12 -0.32 -15.34
C ASP A 159 8.52 1.03 -15.76
N HIS A 160 7.73 1.03 -16.83
CA HIS A 160 7.02 2.22 -17.28
C HIS A 160 6.01 2.71 -16.21
N TYR A 161 5.24 1.80 -15.58
CA TYR A 161 4.29 2.18 -14.53
C TYR A 161 4.99 2.72 -13.28
N LEU A 162 6.13 2.16 -12.90
CA LEU A 162 6.96 2.69 -11.81
C LEU A 162 7.45 4.11 -12.15
N HIS A 163 8.02 4.29 -13.33
CA HIS A 163 8.56 5.58 -13.77
C HIS A 163 7.48 6.66 -13.86
N MET A 164 6.29 6.31 -14.34
CA MET A 164 5.15 7.22 -14.43
C MET A 164 4.42 7.44 -13.09
N GLY A 165 4.90 6.85 -12.00
CA GLY A 165 4.26 6.96 -10.69
C GLY A 165 2.81 6.49 -10.70
N LYS A 166 2.55 5.35 -11.36
CA LYS A 166 1.22 4.76 -11.41
C LYS A 166 0.82 4.08 -10.11
N PHE A 167 1.78 3.54 -9.37
CA PHE A 167 1.56 2.85 -8.11
C PHE A 167 1.55 3.82 -6.92
N VAL A 168 0.59 3.63 -6.02
CA VAL A 168 0.41 4.44 -4.80
C VAL A 168 0.34 3.50 -3.59
N ASP A 169 1.36 3.57 -2.74
CA ASP A 169 1.43 2.76 -1.52
C ASP A 169 0.65 3.42 -0.37
N LEU A 170 -0.52 2.88 -0.04
CA LEU A 170 -1.37 3.35 1.05
C LEU A 170 -0.76 3.12 2.43
N PHE A 171 0.07 2.09 2.61
CA PHE A 171 0.76 1.87 3.88
C PHE A 171 1.76 3.00 4.16
N ARG A 172 2.48 3.46 3.14
CA ARG A 172 3.39 4.60 3.28
C ARG A 172 2.62 5.87 3.67
N VAL A 173 1.43 6.07 3.10
CA VAL A 173 0.56 7.20 3.45
C VAL A 173 0.13 7.11 4.90
N THR A 174 -0.48 6.00 5.31
CA THR A 174 -1.05 5.82 6.65
C THR A 174 0.02 5.82 7.76
N LYS A 175 1.20 5.25 7.48
CA LYS A 175 2.31 5.23 8.44
C LYS A 175 2.87 6.62 8.75
N GLN A 176 2.66 7.59 7.86
CA GLN A 176 3.19 8.95 7.97
C GLN A 176 2.12 10.02 8.26
N ALA A 177 0.84 9.62 8.26
CA ALA A 177 -0.31 10.49 8.49
C ALA A 177 -0.57 10.84 9.97
#